data_3ebbac591ad20fe57707ee80d75e6c41
#
_entry.id   3ebbac591ad20fe57707ee80d75e6c41
#
_cell.length_a   1.000
_cell.length_b   1.000
_cell.length_c   1.000
_cell.angle_alpha   90.00
_cell.angle_beta   90.00
_cell.angle_gamma   90.00
#
_symmetry.space_group_name_H-M   'P 1'
#
loop_
_entity.id
_entity.type
_entity.pdbx_description
1 polymer ?
#
loop_
_entity_poly.entity_id
_entity_poly.type
_entity_poly.pdbx_seq_one_letter_code
_entity_poly.pdbx_strand_id
1 'polypeptide(L)'
;MAKRTTTETFQSSTTSSTSKEHSQSQSQSQSQSTTKKLLDSELLNQILGGLAGNMTDKEIEAFAENLLRPQLNAGIEASQQNFETTKLSKEQEIANLAANLTRAIDEQNSAYRQSRANVETAALARGMGRSSYTLQTLANQGDALAKAVRELTDENARKTGQIQDQITQAAQQNSQTQGRLNTDFASQLAAKVQELKDTQRRESNSNYLTAISAAMGQQTTGTQQTTG
;
A
#
# COMPACT_ATOMS: atom_id res chain seq x y z
N MET A 1 17.64 61.89 -25.55
CA MET A 1 16.86 60.62 -25.76
C MET A 1 17.52 59.55 -24.95
N ALA A 2 16.96 59.20 -23.77
CA ALA A 2 17.49 58.21 -22.87
C ALA A 2 16.69 56.90 -23.05
N LYS A 3 17.39 55.80 -23.40
CA LYS A 3 16.81 54.46 -23.48
C LYS A 3 16.74 53.89 -22.07
N ARG A 4 15.53 53.61 -21.59
CA ARG A 4 15.27 52.87 -20.38
C ARG A 4 15.30 51.37 -20.72
N THR A 5 16.26 50.65 -20.13
CA THR A 5 16.32 49.19 -20.16
C THR A 5 15.59 48.68 -18.93
N THR A 6 14.48 47.99 -19.13
CA THR A 6 13.74 47.30 -18.06
C THR A 6 14.30 45.90 -17.96
N THR A 7 14.95 45.57 -16.83
CA THR A 7 15.41 44.23 -16.51
C THR A 7 14.28 43.53 -15.75
N GLU A 8 13.61 42.57 -16.38
CA GLU A 8 12.68 41.67 -15.69
C GLU A 8 13.47 40.59 -15.00
N THR A 9 13.42 40.59 -13.67
CA THR A 9 13.94 39.53 -12.82
C THR A 9 12.91 38.42 -12.76
N PHE A 10 13.23 37.29 -13.38
CA PHE A 10 12.48 36.05 -13.25
C PHE A 10 12.79 35.45 -11.86
N GLN A 11 11.86 35.55 -10.92
CA GLN A 11 11.90 34.79 -9.68
C GLN A 11 11.32 33.39 -9.93
N SER A 12 12.21 32.42 -10.00
CA SER A 12 11.87 31.00 -9.98
C SER A 12 11.44 30.65 -8.57
N SER A 13 10.15 30.43 -8.35
CA SER A 13 9.61 29.87 -7.13
C SER A 13 9.74 28.34 -7.16
N THR A 14 10.84 27.84 -6.61
CA THR A 14 10.97 26.44 -6.19
C THR A 14 10.29 26.29 -4.82
N THR A 15 9.01 25.93 -4.77
CA THR A 15 8.33 25.51 -3.55
C THR A 15 8.20 24.00 -3.52
N SER A 16 9.13 23.36 -2.78
CA SER A 16 8.85 22.41 -1.71
C SER A 16 7.85 21.29 -1.98
N SER A 17 8.38 20.17 -2.47
CA SER A 17 7.74 18.83 -2.37
C SER A 17 8.34 17.94 -1.26
N THR A 18 9.14 18.50 -0.34
CA THR A 18 9.85 17.74 0.70
C THR A 18 9.07 17.51 2.01
N SER A 19 7.88 18.08 2.16
CA SER A 19 7.14 17.99 3.43
C SER A 19 6.20 16.79 3.56
N LYS A 20 5.89 16.07 2.47
CA LYS A 20 4.94 14.94 2.53
C LYS A 20 5.56 13.57 2.81
N GLU A 21 6.83 13.38 2.47
CA GLU A 21 7.48 12.06 2.69
C GLU A 21 7.88 11.85 4.15
N HIS A 22 8.17 12.91 4.91
CA HIS A 22 8.59 12.79 6.32
C HIS A 22 7.44 12.45 7.27
N SER A 23 6.20 12.82 6.92
CA SER A 23 5.02 12.53 7.75
C SER A 23 4.55 11.07 7.63
N GLN A 24 4.75 10.42 6.48
CA GLN A 24 4.37 9.00 6.29
C GLN A 24 5.34 8.04 6.98
N SER A 25 6.64 8.34 7.00
CA SER A 25 7.63 7.50 7.69
C SER A 25 7.46 7.50 9.22
N GLN A 26 7.09 8.64 9.81
CA GLN A 26 6.87 8.72 11.27
C GLN A 26 5.59 8.00 11.71
N SER A 27 4.52 8.02 10.92
CA SER A 27 3.28 7.31 11.24
C SER A 27 3.44 5.78 11.21
N GLN A 28 4.23 5.24 10.25
CA GLN A 28 4.51 3.80 10.19
C GLN A 28 5.41 3.33 11.32
N SER A 29 6.41 4.12 11.73
CA SER A 29 7.29 3.77 12.84
C SER A 29 6.57 3.80 14.19
N GLN A 30 5.64 4.72 14.40
CA GLN A 30 4.85 4.77 15.65
C GLN A 30 3.82 3.65 15.74
N SER A 31 3.17 3.25 14.64
CA SER A 31 2.24 2.11 14.63
C SER A 31 2.95 0.78 14.95
N GLN A 32 4.14 0.55 14.41
CA GLN A 32 4.92 -0.67 14.70
C GLN A 32 5.46 -0.70 16.14
N SER A 33 5.82 0.46 16.72
CA SER A 33 6.28 0.57 18.09
C SER A 33 5.16 0.34 19.11
N THR A 34 3.94 0.79 18.82
CA THR A 34 2.78 0.62 19.72
C THR A 34 2.28 -0.84 19.73
N THR A 35 2.33 -1.51 18.57
CA THR A 35 1.93 -2.93 18.48
C THR A 35 2.94 -3.86 19.19
N LYS A 36 4.23 -3.53 19.19
CA LYS A 36 5.25 -4.25 19.95
C LYS A 36 5.13 -4.08 21.47
N LYS A 37 4.64 -2.95 21.96
CA LYS A 37 4.44 -2.69 23.39
C LYS A 37 3.20 -3.35 24.00
N LEU A 38 2.20 -3.71 23.18
CA LEU A 38 1.00 -4.42 23.66
C LEU A 38 1.21 -5.91 23.95
N LEU A 39 2.38 -6.44 23.61
CA LEU A 39 2.83 -7.81 23.93
C LEU A 39 3.82 -7.84 25.10
N ASP A 40 3.87 -6.80 25.93
CA ASP A 40 4.78 -6.74 27.06
C ASP A 40 4.43 -7.78 28.12
N SER A 41 5.48 -8.34 28.67
CA SER A 41 5.61 -9.41 29.65
C SER A 41 4.60 -9.38 30.82
N GLU A 42 3.99 -8.27 31.10
CA GLU A 42 3.05 -8.09 32.19
C GLU A 42 1.67 -8.68 31.89
N LEU A 43 1.17 -8.53 30.66
CA LEU A 43 -0.05 -9.20 30.17
C LEU A 43 0.17 -10.71 30.05
N LEU A 44 1.35 -11.13 29.59
CA LEU A 44 1.76 -12.53 29.55
C LEU A 44 1.83 -13.14 30.95
N ASN A 45 2.38 -12.44 31.93
CA ASN A 45 2.46 -12.91 33.32
C ASN A 45 1.11 -12.91 34.01
N GLN A 46 0.23 -11.96 33.72
CA GLN A 46 -1.15 -11.93 34.27
C GLN A 46 -2.01 -13.05 33.70
N ILE A 47 -1.75 -13.42 32.44
CA ILE A 47 -2.41 -14.52 31.73
C ILE A 47 -1.83 -15.88 32.15
N LEU A 48 -0.50 -15.98 32.32
CA LEU A 48 0.16 -17.19 32.83
C LEU A 48 -0.26 -17.47 34.28
N GLY A 49 -0.51 -16.45 35.10
CA GLY A 49 -1.08 -16.64 36.45
C GLY A 49 -2.53 -17.14 36.45
N GLY A 50 -3.29 -16.88 35.39
CA GLY A 50 -4.64 -17.43 35.18
C GLY A 50 -4.67 -18.82 34.56
N LEU A 51 -3.58 -19.24 33.92
CA LEU A 51 -3.39 -20.57 33.29
C LEU A 51 -3.05 -21.70 34.29
N ALA A 52 -2.88 -21.39 35.56
CA ALA A 52 -2.63 -22.41 36.61
C ALA A 52 -3.81 -23.40 36.85
N GLY A 53 -4.89 -23.30 36.05
CA GLY A 53 -5.97 -24.24 35.96
C GLY A 53 -5.94 -24.99 34.62
N ASN A 54 -6.17 -26.27 34.63
CA ASN A 54 -6.16 -27.23 33.53
C ASN A 54 -6.94 -26.72 32.28
N MET A 55 -6.34 -25.92 31.44
CA MET A 55 -6.91 -25.57 30.13
C MET A 55 -6.85 -26.76 29.19
N THR A 56 -7.91 -27.02 28.49
CA THR A 56 -7.94 -28.02 27.43
C THR A 56 -7.15 -27.54 26.22
N ASP A 57 -6.71 -28.47 25.38
CA ASP A 57 -5.98 -28.17 24.14
C ASP A 57 -6.72 -27.15 23.25
N LYS A 58 -8.05 -27.23 23.21
CA LYS A 58 -8.90 -26.29 22.45
C LYS A 58 -8.93 -24.87 23.04
N GLU A 59 -8.92 -24.76 24.35
CA GLU A 59 -8.88 -23.47 25.04
C GLU A 59 -7.52 -22.77 24.84
N ILE A 60 -6.42 -23.55 24.88
CA ILE A 60 -5.08 -23.06 24.59
C ILE A 60 -4.99 -22.51 23.14
N GLU A 61 -5.53 -23.28 22.19
CA GLU A 61 -5.55 -22.87 20.77
C GLU A 61 -6.38 -21.60 20.56
N ALA A 62 -7.60 -21.56 21.09
CA ALA A 62 -8.48 -20.37 21.02
C ALA A 62 -7.84 -19.14 21.66
N PHE A 63 -7.15 -19.33 22.79
CA PHE A 63 -6.44 -18.26 23.46
C PHE A 63 -5.27 -17.74 22.63
N ALA A 64 -4.42 -18.62 22.10
CA ALA A 64 -3.30 -18.25 21.24
C ALA A 64 -3.78 -17.54 19.96
N GLU A 65 -4.89 -18.00 19.39
CA GLU A 65 -5.53 -17.38 18.23
C GLU A 65 -6.03 -15.96 18.54
N ASN A 66 -6.73 -15.77 19.64
CA ASN A 66 -7.22 -14.46 20.08
C ASN A 66 -6.08 -13.45 20.32
N LEU A 67 -4.93 -13.93 20.80
CA LEU A 67 -3.75 -13.11 21.02
C LEU A 67 -3.09 -12.65 19.71
N LEU A 68 -3.03 -13.51 18.70
CA LEU A 68 -2.31 -13.26 17.44
C LEU A 68 -3.20 -12.70 16.34
N ARG A 69 -4.50 -12.95 16.36
CA ARG A 69 -5.46 -12.52 15.33
C ARG A 69 -5.50 -11.00 15.12
N PRO A 70 -5.41 -10.12 16.14
CA PRO A 70 -5.36 -8.67 15.92
C PRO A 70 -4.15 -8.23 15.10
N GLN A 71 -3.00 -8.89 15.24
CA GLN A 71 -1.79 -8.58 14.46
C GLN A 71 -1.96 -8.98 13.00
N LEU A 72 -2.55 -10.15 12.74
CA LEU A 72 -2.87 -10.59 11.40
C LEU A 72 -3.82 -9.59 10.72
N ASN A 73 -4.92 -9.25 11.40
CA ASN A 73 -5.92 -8.33 10.85
C ASN A 73 -5.30 -6.96 10.54
N ALA A 74 -4.52 -6.39 11.46
CA ALA A 74 -3.82 -5.12 11.24
C ALA A 74 -2.84 -5.19 10.05
N GLY A 75 -2.15 -6.31 9.88
CA GLY A 75 -1.26 -6.53 8.73
C GLY A 75 -2.01 -6.61 7.41
N ILE A 76 -3.14 -7.32 7.38
CA ILE A 76 -4.02 -7.43 6.21
C ILE A 76 -4.61 -6.05 5.85
N GLU A 77 -5.13 -5.33 6.84
CA GLU A 77 -5.68 -3.99 6.65
C GLU A 77 -4.64 -3.00 6.10
N ALA A 78 -3.44 -3.00 6.67
CA ALA A 78 -2.34 -2.16 6.18
C ALA A 78 -1.95 -2.48 4.74
N SER A 79 -1.88 -3.78 4.39
CA SER A 79 -1.60 -4.22 3.01
C SER A 79 -2.71 -3.77 2.07
N GLN A 80 -3.95 -3.88 2.48
CA GLN A 80 -5.11 -3.48 1.68
C GLN A 80 -5.18 -1.96 1.48
N GLN A 81 -4.95 -1.16 2.53
CA GLN A 81 -4.90 0.30 2.45
C GLN A 81 -3.78 0.77 1.51
N ASN A 82 -2.61 0.15 1.57
CA ASN A 82 -1.51 0.46 0.66
C ASN A 82 -1.86 0.17 -0.80
N PHE A 83 -2.51 -0.96 -1.07
CA PHE A 83 -3.00 -1.29 -2.41
C PHE A 83 -4.04 -0.29 -2.90
N GLU A 84 -5.07 0.02 -2.10
CA GLU A 84 -6.12 0.98 -2.47
C GLU A 84 -5.55 2.38 -2.74
N THR A 85 -4.60 2.84 -1.93
CA THR A 85 -3.93 4.12 -2.14
C THR A 85 -3.15 4.14 -3.46
N THR A 86 -2.42 3.06 -3.74
CA THR A 86 -1.68 2.91 -5.00
C THR A 86 -2.62 2.89 -6.19
N LYS A 87 -3.69 2.11 -6.13
CA LYS A 87 -4.71 1.99 -7.16
C LYS A 87 -5.35 3.35 -7.45
N LEU A 88 -5.80 4.05 -6.41
CA LEU A 88 -6.42 5.38 -6.56
C LEU A 88 -5.48 6.39 -7.22
N SER A 89 -4.20 6.41 -6.81
CA SER A 89 -3.19 7.26 -7.44
C SER A 89 -3.01 6.95 -8.93
N LYS A 90 -2.99 5.68 -9.30
CA LYS A 90 -2.84 5.24 -10.69
C LYS A 90 -4.11 5.52 -11.53
N GLU A 91 -5.29 5.38 -10.96
CA GLU A 91 -6.54 5.77 -11.61
C GLU A 91 -6.60 7.28 -11.87
N GLN A 92 -6.12 8.10 -10.96
CA GLN A 92 -5.98 9.55 -11.16
C GLN A 92 -4.97 9.88 -12.29
N GLU A 93 -3.88 9.12 -12.38
CA GLU A 93 -2.90 9.27 -13.47
C GLU A 93 -3.54 8.96 -14.82
N ILE A 94 -4.35 7.91 -14.94
CA ILE A 94 -5.12 7.58 -16.16
C ILE A 94 -6.10 8.71 -16.50
N ALA A 95 -6.83 9.24 -15.52
CA ALA A 95 -7.77 10.33 -15.73
C ALA A 95 -7.04 11.62 -16.24
N ASN A 96 -5.87 11.91 -15.69
CA ASN A 96 -5.04 13.02 -16.14
C ASN A 96 -4.51 12.81 -17.58
N LEU A 97 -4.12 11.59 -17.93
CA LEU A 97 -3.72 11.26 -19.31
C LEU A 97 -4.86 11.46 -20.30
N ALA A 98 -6.08 11.03 -19.96
CA ALA A 98 -7.25 11.24 -20.80
C ALA A 98 -7.57 12.75 -21.00
N ALA A 99 -7.50 13.54 -19.92
CA ALA A 99 -7.72 14.97 -19.99
C ALA A 99 -6.62 15.68 -20.83
N ASN A 100 -5.37 15.24 -20.72
CA ASN A 100 -4.26 15.76 -21.51
C ASN A 100 -4.42 15.40 -22.99
N LEU A 101 -4.84 14.18 -23.30
CA LEU A 101 -5.13 13.74 -24.68
C LEU A 101 -6.20 14.64 -25.31
N THR A 102 -7.32 14.86 -24.61
CA THR A 102 -8.39 15.74 -25.10
C THR A 102 -7.86 17.13 -25.44
N ARG A 103 -7.09 17.73 -24.52
CA ARG A 103 -6.50 19.06 -24.76
C ARG A 103 -5.54 19.06 -25.95
N ALA A 104 -4.68 18.05 -26.06
CA ALA A 104 -3.74 17.96 -27.17
C ALA A 104 -4.45 17.79 -28.53
N ILE A 105 -5.54 17.02 -28.58
CA ILE A 105 -6.37 16.89 -29.78
C ILE A 105 -7.06 18.23 -30.14
N ASP A 106 -7.58 18.94 -29.15
CA ASP A 106 -8.22 20.24 -29.35
C ASP A 106 -7.22 21.30 -29.86
N GLU A 107 -5.99 21.30 -29.34
CA GLU A 107 -4.90 22.15 -29.84
C GLU A 107 -4.55 21.82 -31.29
N GLN A 108 -4.41 20.54 -31.66
CA GLN A 108 -4.13 20.12 -33.03
C GLN A 108 -5.27 20.53 -33.98
N ASN A 109 -6.52 20.33 -33.56
CA ASN A 109 -7.69 20.73 -34.34
C ASN A 109 -7.74 22.28 -34.54
N SER A 110 -7.42 23.04 -33.52
CA SER A 110 -7.37 24.52 -33.56
C SER A 110 -6.29 24.98 -34.51
N ALA A 111 -5.08 24.44 -34.41
CA ALA A 111 -3.95 24.74 -35.31
C ALA A 111 -4.29 24.38 -36.76
N TYR A 112 -4.93 23.25 -36.99
CA TYR A 112 -5.40 22.84 -38.31
C TYR A 112 -6.42 23.84 -38.90
N ARG A 113 -7.46 24.21 -38.14
CA ARG A 113 -8.46 25.22 -38.58
C ARG A 113 -7.82 26.54 -38.99
N GLN A 114 -6.87 27.02 -38.17
CA GLN A 114 -6.15 28.27 -38.45
C GLN A 114 -5.28 28.12 -39.71
N SER A 115 -4.53 27.03 -39.84
CA SER A 115 -3.70 26.76 -41.01
C SER A 115 -4.54 26.66 -42.27
N ARG A 116 -5.67 25.96 -42.21
CA ARG A 116 -6.64 25.83 -43.29
C ARG A 116 -7.18 27.22 -43.73
N ALA A 117 -7.63 28.03 -42.78
CA ALA A 117 -8.13 29.39 -43.07
C ALA A 117 -7.07 30.27 -43.77
N ASN A 118 -5.81 30.16 -43.33
CA ASN A 118 -4.69 30.88 -43.96
C ASN A 118 -4.45 30.44 -45.40
N VAL A 119 -4.49 29.11 -45.67
CA VAL A 119 -4.34 28.59 -47.05
C VAL A 119 -5.49 29.04 -47.94
N GLU A 120 -6.74 28.95 -47.45
CA GLU A 120 -7.92 29.38 -48.20
C GLU A 120 -7.88 30.88 -48.51
N THR A 121 -7.54 31.73 -47.54
CA THR A 121 -7.40 33.18 -47.71
C THR A 121 -6.30 33.53 -48.72
N ALA A 122 -5.12 32.89 -48.61
CA ALA A 122 -4.02 33.11 -49.53
C ALA A 122 -4.33 32.66 -50.94
N ALA A 123 -5.07 31.53 -51.09
CA ALA A 123 -5.51 31.02 -52.39
C ALA A 123 -6.55 31.95 -53.06
N LEU A 124 -7.50 32.47 -52.29
CA LEU A 124 -8.50 33.42 -52.77
C LEU A 124 -7.83 34.74 -53.24
N ALA A 125 -6.89 35.27 -52.45
CA ALA A 125 -6.16 36.50 -52.82
C ALA A 125 -5.38 36.35 -54.12
N ARG A 126 -4.97 35.14 -54.52
CA ARG A 126 -4.27 34.84 -55.77
C ARG A 126 -5.19 34.37 -56.91
N GLY A 127 -6.51 34.35 -56.68
CA GLY A 127 -7.46 33.85 -57.66
C GLY A 127 -7.42 32.32 -57.85
N MET A 128 -6.75 31.58 -56.94
CA MET A 128 -6.52 30.12 -57.04
C MET A 128 -7.42 29.31 -56.09
N GLY A 129 -8.49 29.84 -55.56
CA GLY A 129 -9.32 29.23 -54.52
C GLY A 129 -9.84 27.84 -54.86
N ARG A 130 -9.99 27.49 -56.13
CA ARG A 130 -10.40 26.17 -56.62
C ARG A 130 -9.34 25.44 -57.43
N SER A 131 -8.06 25.84 -57.30
CA SER A 131 -6.98 25.15 -58.00
C SER A 131 -6.71 23.76 -57.39
N SER A 132 -6.27 22.85 -58.25
CA SER A 132 -5.88 21.49 -57.80
C SER A 132 -4.79 21.54 -56.75
N TYR A 133 -3.89 22.53 -56.82
CA TYR A 133 -2.84 22.74 -55.81
C TYR A 133 -3.42 23.11 -54.44
N THR A 134 -4.40 24.01 -54.36
CA THR A 134 -5.04 24.38 -53.10
C THR A 134 -5.76 23.20 -52.49
N LEU A 135 -6.52 22.43 -53.30
CA LEU A 135 -7.23 21.25 -52.85
C LEU A 135 -6.25 20.17 -52.31
N GLN A 136 -5.13 19.96 -53.01
CA GLN A 136 -4.11 18.99 -52.57
C GLN A 136 -3.41 19.46 -51.30
N THR A 137 -3.13 20.73 -51.15
CA THR A 137 -2.53 21.29 -49.90
C THR A 137 -3.46 21.08 -48.70
N LEU A 138 -4.76 21.33 -48.86
CA LEU A 138 -5.76 21.10 -47.81
C LEU A 138 -5.94 19.61 -47.46
N ALA A 139 -5.89 18.73 -48.47
CA ALA A 139 -5.93 17.29 -48.25
C ALA A 139 -4.70 16.84 -47.46
N ASN A 140 -3.50 17.23 -47.84
CA ASN A 140 -2.27 16.91 -47.14
C ASN A 140 -2.28 17.39 -45.67
N GLN A 141 -2.85 18.58 -45.42
CA GLN A 141 -3.02 19.07 -44.03
C GLN A 141 -4.03 18.22 -43.24
N GLY A 142 -5.11 17.76 -43.86
CA GLY A 142 -6.07 16.85 -43.25
C GLY A 142 -5.43 15.50 -42.86
N ASP A 143 -4.63 14.94 -43.78
CA ASP A 143 -3.90 13.71 -43.54
C ASP A 143 -2.86 13.86 -42.41
N ALA A 144 -2.17 15.00 -42.39
CA ALA A 144 -1.20 15.31 -41.30
C ALA A 144 -1.90 15.38 -39.93
N LEU A 145 -3.06 16.06 -39.86
CA LEU A 145 -3.87 16.09 -38.64
C LEU A 145 -4.32 14.70 -38.22
N ALA A 146 -4.86 13.91 -39.16
CA ALA A 146 -5.33 12.55 -38.86
C ALA A 146 -4.18 11.67 -38.34
N LYS A 147 -2.97 11.82 -38.88
CA LYS A 147 -1.79 11.12 -38.42
C LYS A 147 -1.40 11.56 -37.00
N ALA A 148 -1.33 12.86 -36.73
CA ALA A 148 -0.99 13.42 -35.43
C ALA A 148 -1.97 12.96 -34.33
N VAL A 149 -3.28 12.97 -34.63
CA VAL A 149 -4.31 12.50 -33.68
C VAL A 149 -4.17 11.01 -33.39
N ARG A 150 -3.87 10.18 -34.42
CA ARG A 150 -3.63 8.75 -34.20
C ARG A 150 -2.41 8.52 -33.30
N GLU A 151 -1.29 9.19 -33.57
CA GLU A 151 -0.07 9.07 -32.77
C GLU A 151 -0.31 9.44 -31.30
N LEU A 152 -1.04 10.54 -31.03
CA LEU A 152 -1.43 10.95 -29.69
C LEU A 152 -2.32 9.90 -29.00
N THR A 153 -3.28 9.36 -29.73
CA THR A 153 -4.20 8.33 -29.22
C THR A 153 -3.47 7.03 -28.91
N ASP A 154 -2.58 6.58 -29.80
CA ASP A 154 -1.80 5.35 -29.62
C ASP A 154 -0.82 5.47 -28.45
N GLU A 155 -0.17 6.63 -28.33
CA GLU A 155 0.73 6.91 -27.19
C GLU A 155 -0.05 6.89 -25.86
N ASN A 156 -1.19 7.54 -25.83
CA ASN A 156 -2.05 7.55 -24.64
C ASN A 156 -2.55 6.14 -24.27
N ALA A 157 -2.98 5.35 -25.24
CA ALA A 157 -3.40 3.97 -25.04
C ALA A 157 -2.28 3.11 -24.47
N ARG A 158 -1.05 3.26 -24.99
CA ARG A 158 0.14 2.56 -24.48
C ARG A 158 0.45 2.95 -23.04
N LYS A 159 0.44 4.25 -22.70
CA LYS A 159 0.68 4.73 -21.33
C LYS A 159 -0.40 4.22 -20.37
N THR A 160 -1.66 4.28 -20.77
CA THR A 160 -2.79 3.74 -19.99
C THR A 160 -2.62 2.24 -19.74
N GLY A 161 -2.24 1.47 -20.75
CA GLY A 161 -1.95 0.04 -20.61
C GLY A 161 -0.83 -0.22 -19.60
N GLN A 162 0.27 0.51 -19.66
CA GLN A 162 1.37 0.38 -18.69
C GLN A 162 0.93 0.68 -17.25
N ILE A 163 0.05 1.68 -17.05
CA ILE A 163 -0.47 1.97 -15.70
C ILE A 163 -1.41 0.87 -15.22
N GLN A 164 -2.24 0.32 -16.10
CA GLN A 164 -3.11 -0.83 -15.77
C GLN A 164 -2.30 -2.07 -15.39
N ASP A 165 -1.17 -2.32 -16.07
CA ASP A 165 -0.25 -3.40 -15.70
C ASP A 165 0.36 -3.16 -14.31
N GLN A 166 0.70 -1.92 -13.96
CA GLN A 166 1.19 -1.57 -12.62
C GLN A 166 0.12 -1.80 -11.53
N ILE A 167 -1.14 -1.47 -11.79
CA ILE A 167 -2.26 -1.77 -10.87
C ILE A 167 -2.40 -3.29 -10.69
N THR A 168 -2.31 -4.05 -11.77
CA THR A 168 -2.37 -5.51 -11.73
C THR A 168 -1.22 -6.11 -10.92
N GLN A 169 -0.01 -5.62 -11.11
CA GLN A 169 1.16 -6.04 -10.33
C GLN A 169 1.00 -5.69 -8.84
N ALA A 170 0.49 -4.50 -8.52
CA ALA A 170 0.21 -4.11 -7.14
C ALA A 170 -0.85 -5.01 -6.49
N ALA A 171 -1.89 -5.41 -7.22
CA ALA A 171 -2.89 -6.36 -6.74
C ALA A 171 -2.30 -7.74 -6.47
N GLN A 172 -1.42 -8.23 -7.34
CA GLN A 172 -0.71 -9.50 -7.13
C GLN A 172 0.20 -9.44 -5.91
N GLN A 173 0.95 -8.35 -5.74
CA GLN A 173 1.80 -8.14 -4.56
C GLN A 173 0.98 -8.09 -3.26
N ASN A 174 -0.16 -7.41 -3.26
CA ASN A 174 -1.08 -7.40 -2.13
C ASN A 174 -1.56 -8.81 -1.77
N SER A 175 -2.00 -9.58 -2.77
CA SER A 175 -2.43 -10.99 -2.57
C SER A 175 -1.31 -11.87 -2.02
N GLN A 176 -0.09 -11.74 -2.53
CA GLN A 176 1.08 -12.46 -2.03
C GLN A 176 1.42 -12.06 -0.58
N THR A 177 1.33 -10.78 -0.26
CA THR A 177 1.58 -10.27 1.10
C THR A 177 0.55 -10.84 2.07
N GLN A 178 -0.73 -10.83 1.72
CA GLN A 178 -1.79 -11.44 2.53
C GLN A 178 -1.58 -12.96 2.70
N GLY A 179 -1.16 -13.66 1.64
CA GLY A 179 -0.80 -15.08 1.70
C GLY A 179 0.34 -15.35 2.67
N ARG A 180 1.40 -14.54 2.65
CA ARG A 180 2.51 -14.64 3.61
C ARG A 180 2.07 -14.37 5.04
N LEU A 181 1.29 -13.31 5.28
CA LEU A 181 0.76 -12.98 6.60
C LEU A 181 -0.06 -14.13 7.18
N ASN A 182 -0.90 -14.80 6.38
CA ASN A 182 -1.66 -15.97 6.82
C ASN A 182 -0.76 -17.17 7.14
N THR A 183 0.29 -17.40 6.34
CA THR A 183 1.26 -18.49 6.58
C THR A 183 2.07 -18.22 7.84
N ASP A 184 2.53 -16.99 8.03
CA ASP A 184 3.28 -16.56 9.22
C ASP A 184 2.41 -16.64 10.47
N PHE A 185 1.14 -16.26 10.38
CA PHE A 185 0.17 -16.42 11.47
C PHE A 185 0.00 -17.89 11.86
N ALA A 186 -0.21 -18.78 10.89
CA ALA A 186 -0.35 -20.20 11.17
C ALA A 186 0.90 -20.77 11.87
N SER A 187 2.08 -20.37 11.45
CA SER A 187 3.36 -20.78 12.04
C SER A 187 3.52 -20.23 13.46
N GLN A 188 3.20 -18.96 13.68
CA GLN A 188 3.25 -18.31 14.99
C GLN A 188 2.21 -18.91 15.95
N LEU A 189 1.01 -19.20 15.44
CA LEU A 189 -0.05 -19.85 16.22
C LEU A 189 0.40 -21.23 16.70
N ALA A 190 0.95 -22.06 15.81
CA ALA A 190 1.45 -23.39 16.19
C ALA A 190 2.57 -23.30 17.23
N ALA A 191 3.52 -22.39 17.06
CA ALA A 191 4.61 -22.15 18.01
C ALA A 191 4.07 -21.68 19.38
N LYS A 192 3.09 -20.76 19.38
CA LYS A 192 2.50 -20.23 20.61
C LYS A 192 1.69 -21.27 21.37
N VAL A 193 0.92 -22.08 20.66
CA VAL A 193 0.19 -23.21 21.25
C VAL A 193 1.15 -24.20 21.92
N GLN A 194 2.28 -24.50 21.25
CA GLN A 194 3.28 -25.41 21.82
C GLN A 194 3.94 -24.81 23.08
N GLU A 195 4.31 -23.52 23.03
CA GLU A 195 4.86 -22.79 24.17
C GLU A 195 3.92 -22.84 25.40
N LEU A 196 2.62 -22.56 25.16
CA LEU A 196 1.62 -22.59 26.23
C LEU A 196 1.43 -23.98 26.82
N LYS A 197 1.40 -25.03 25.98
CA LYS A 197 1.33 -26.44 26.44
C LYS A 197 2.54 -26.83 27.26
N ASP A 198 3.74 -26.43 26.84
CA ASP A 198 4.98 -26.71 27.55
C ASP A 198 5.03 -25.98 28.91
N THR A 199 4.54 -24.77 28.98
CA THR A 199 4.41 -23.99 30.22
C THR A 199 3.44 -24.68 31.17
N GLN A 200 2.25 -25.06 30.71
CA GLN A 200 1.26 -25.78 31.51
C GLN A 200 1.82 -27.12 32.08
N ARG A 201 2.57 -27.86 31.27
CA ARG A 201 3.23 -29.11 31.73
C ARG A 201 4.26 -28.84 32.81
N ARG A 202 5.08 -27.81 32.69
CA ARG A 202 6.09 -27.43 33.69
C ARG A 202 5.46 -27.04 35.01
N GLU A 203 4.40 -26.22 34.97
CA GLU A 203 3.67 -25.80 36.17
C GLU A 203 2.98 -26.99 36.85
N SER A 204 2.32 -27.85 36.08
CA SER A 204 1.71 -29.07 36.60
C SER A 204 2.73 -29.97 37.27
N ASN A 205 3.91 -30.19 36.68
CA ASN A 205 4.99 -30.98 37.25
C ASN A 205 5.58 -30.33 38.51
N SER A 206 5.74 -29.01 38.53
CA SER A 206 6.21 -28.29 39.70
C SER A 206 5.25 -28.40 40.88
N ASN A 207 3.95 -28.24 40.63
CA ASN A 207 2.92 -28.38 41.64
C ASN A 207 2.85 -29.82 42.17
N TYR A 208 3.02 -30.83 41.31
CA TYR A 208 3.08 -32.23 41.69
C TYR A 208 4.29 -32.54 42.58
N LEU A 209 5.48 -32.07 42.23
CA LEU A 209 6.71 -32.22 43.03
C LEU A 209 6.58 -31.53 44.39
N THR A 210 5.97 -30.35 44.44
CA THR A 210 5.71 -29.60 45.67
C THR A 210 4.74 -30.37 46.57
N ALA A 211 3.67 -30.96 46.02
CA ALA A 211 2.71 -31.79 46.77
C ALA A 211 3.37 -33.07 47.33
N ILE A 212 4.22 -33.75 46.54
CA ILE A 212 4.98 -34.91 47.00
C ILE A 212 5.92 -34.54 48.14
N SER A 213 6.69 -33.47 48.00
CA SER A 213 7.62 -33.03 49.04
C SER A 213 6.90 -32.64 50.33
N ALA A 214 5.75 -31.98 50.25
CA ALA A 214 4.90 -31.69 51.39
C ALA A 214 4.34 -32.95 52.05
N ALA A 215 3.89 -33.93 51.25
CA ALA A 215 3.41 -35.21 51.77
C ALA A 215 4.53 -36.03 52.45
N MET A 216 5.74 -36.04 51.86
CA MET A 216 6.90 -36.72 52.45
C MET A 216 7.39 -36.03 53.74
N GLY A 217 7.29 -34.67 53.77
CA GLY A 217 7.64 -33.91 54.99
C GLY A 217 6.67 -34.15 56.15
N GLN A 218 5.42 -34.47 55.90
CA GLN A 218 4.44 -34.85 56.94
C GLN A 218 4.64 -36.27 57.50
N GLN A 219 5.19 -37.21 56.73
CA GLN A 219 5.50 -38.57 57.20
C GLN A 219 6.70 -38.59 58.17
N THR A 220 7.65 -37.69 58.03
CA THR A 220 8.83 -37.63 58.91
C THR A 220 8.53 -37.00 60.27
N THR A 221 7.49 -36.19 60.40
CA THR A 221 7.08 -35.61 61.70
C THR A 221 6.15 -36.47 62.51
N GLY A 222 5.56 -37.55 61.94
CA GLY A 222 4.62 -38.48 62.64
C GLY A 222 5.26 -39.64 63.41
N THR A 223 6.59 -39.85 63.33
CA THR A 223 7.27 -41.00 63.89
C THR A 223 8.10 -40.72 65.14
N GLN A 224 7.98 -39.57 65.78
CA GLN A 224 8.72 -39.22 67.02
C GLN A 224 7.83 -39.02 68.25
N GLN A 225 6.78 -39.74 68.41
CA GLN A 225 6.06 -39.80 69.72
C GLN A 225 5.58 -41.18 70.03
N THR A 226 6.48 -42.08 70.43
CA THR A 226 6.19 -43.17 71.35
C THR A 226 7.47 -43.84 71.75
N THR A 227 8.19 -43.32 72.75
CA THR A 227 8.96 -44.11 73.78
C THR A 227 9.27 -43.17 74.92
N GLY A 228 8.51 -43.36 76.02
CA GLY A 228 8.78 -42.77 77.30
C GLY A 228 7.86 -43.37 78.29
#